data_803566822fdcedbb4d6f04a24dae5f70
#
_entry.id   803566822fdcedbb4d6f04a24dae5f70
#
_cell.length_a   1.000
_cell.length_b   1.000
_cell.length_c   1.000
_cell.angle_alpha   90.00
_cell.angle_beta   90.00
_cell.angle_gamma   90.00
#
_symmetry.space_group_name_H-M   'P 1'
#
loop_
_entity.id
_entity.type
_entity.pdbx_description
1 polymer ?
#
loop_
_entity_poly.entity_id
_entity_poly.type
_entity_poly.pdbx_seq_one_letter_code
_entity_poly.pdbx_strand_id
1 'polypeptide(L)'
;PLFGMSARSYTAADDSALWPCAFGCDPDMSIHQWSTSLNEEELTTPEIIKVLKFIHEHGDEVTTEELANQFLHDREYYSSLLRTYARNVAREMERGNFKGSWWPIMFIGRNANETDNRPGDYIWRMRPELVEALVALDKDEL
;
A
#
# COMPACT_ATOMS: atom_id res chain seq x y z
N PRO A 1 20.46 2.02 0.64
CA PRO A 1 20.62 2.01 0.66
C PRO A 1 20.70 1.99 0.77
N LEU A 2 20.65 2.12 0.68
CA LEU A 2 20.78 2.19 0.70
C LEU A 2 20.55 1.87 1.13
N PHE A 3 20.29 1.88 1.37
CA PHE A 3 19.93 1.62 1.51
C PHE A 3 19.36 1.27 2.12
N GLY A 4 19.67 1.55 2.62
CA GLY A 4 18.76 1.12 3.14
C GLY A 4 17.44 1.14 2.88
N MET A 5 17.12 1.55 2.54
CA MET A 5 16.06 1.28 2.00
C MET A 5 16.08 0.52 1.30
N SER A 6 16.69 0.35 1.57
CA SER A 6 16.56 -0.25 0.95
C SER A 6 16.69 -0.81 -0.16
N ALA A 7 16.86 -1.45 0.04
CA ALA A 7 16.58 -2.41 -0.97
C ALA A 7 15.62 -1.93 -2.00
N ARG A 8 15.07 -0.78 -1.76
CA ARG A 8 14.14 -0.17 -2.67
C ARG A 8 14.73 0.95 -3.49
N SER A 9 16.00 1.05 -3.43
CA SER A 9 16.71 1.97 -4.28
C SER A 9 16.78 1.39 -5.67
N TYR A 10 16.08 1.99 -6.59
CA TYR A 10 16.22 1.65 -7.99
C TYR A 10 16.03 2.92 -8.82
N THR A 11 16.54 2.89 -10.04
CA THR A 11 16.51 4.07 -10.89
C THR A 11 15.08 4.40 -11.34
N ALA A 12 14.85 5.66 -11.67
CA ALA A 12 13.56 6.08 -12.19
C ALA A 12 13.18 5.32 -13.46
N ALA A 13 14.15 4.99 -14.30
CA ALA A 13 13.89 4.25 -15.53
C ALA A 13 13.43 2.83 -15.23
N ASP A 14 14.09 2.15 -14.29
CA ASP A 14 13.70 0.80 -13.88
C ASP A 14 12.31 0.82 -13.23
N ASP A 15 12.08 1.81 -12.40
CA ASP A 15 10.81 1.96 -11.71
C ASP A 15 9.67 2.23 -12.69
N SER A 16 9.90 3.09 -13.68
CA SER A 16 8.91 3.40 -14.69
C SER A 16 8.53 2.18 -15.51
N ALA A 17 9.49 1.31 -15.83
CA ALA A 17 9.26 0.10 -16.61
C ALA A 17 8.49 -0.95 -15.82
N LEU A 18 8.83 -1.14 -14.52
CA LEU A 18 8.21 -2.15 -13.68
C LEU A 18 6.92 -1.67 -13.04
N TRP A 19 6.83 -0.37 -12.73
CA TRP A 19 5.70 0.21 -11.99
C TRP A 19 5.15 1.41 -12.76
N PRO A 20 4.45 1.18 -13.88
CA PRO A 20 4.00 2.29 -14.73
C PRO A 20 3.11 3.31 -14.04
N CYS A 21 2.36 2.89 -13.01
CA CYS A 21 1.49 3.81 -12.27
C CYS A 21 2.25 4.74 -11.34
N ALA A 22 3.50 4.42 -11.00
CA ALA A 22 4.27 5.20 -10.03
C ALA A 22 4.45 6.65 -10.47
N PHE A 23 4.61 6.87 -11.76
CA PHE A 23 4.89 8.20 -12.30
C PHE A 23 3.68 8.88 -12.91
N GLY A 24 2.56 8.16 -13.00
CA GLY A 24 1.32 8.72 -13.51
C GLY A 24 0.34 9.13 -12.43
N CYS A 25 0.65 8.82 -11.18
CA CYS A 25 -0.24 9.04 -10.06
C CYS A 25 0.54 9.59 -8.87
N ASP A 26 0.33 10.87 -8.57
CA ASP A 26 0.92 11.49 -7.38
C ASP A 26 -0.21 11.84 -6.42
N PRO A 27 -0.37 11.08 -5.33
CA PRO A 27 -1.45 11.35 -4.39
C PRO A 27 -1.20 12.55 -3.50
N ASP A 28 0.02 13.10 -3.52
CA ASP A 28 0.39 14.24 -2.68
C ASP A 28 0.04 14.02 -1.21
N MET A 29 0.35 12.83 -0.71
CA MET A 29 0.13 12.47 0.68
C MET A 29 1.46 12.46 1.42
N SER A 30 1.55 13.26 2.48
CA SER A 30 2.75 13.30 3.32
C SER A 30 2.73 12.19 4.37
N ILE A 31 3.89 11.95 4.96
CA ILE A 31 4.01 11.02 6.10
C ILE A 31 3.08 11.47 7.23
N HIS A 32 3.02 12.78 7.48
CA HIS A 32 2.16 13.32 8.54
C HIS A 32 0.68 13.05 8.26
N GLN A 33 0.24 13.22 7.02
CA GLN A 33 -1.14 12.93 6.66
C GLN A 33 -1.48 11.45 6.81
N TRP A 34 -0.55 10.56 6.44
CA TRP A 34 -0.74 9.14 6.67
C TRP A 34 -0.75 8.80 8.15
N SER A 35 0.12 9.45 8.94
CA SER A 35 0.15 9.23 10.38
C SER A 35 -1.17 9.65 11.02
N THR A 36 -1.71 10.79 10.61
CA THR A 36 -3.02 11.26 11.08
C THR A 36 -4.11 10.25 10.73
N SER A 37 -4.13 9.77 9.48
CA SER A 37 -5.14 8.81 9.04
C SER A 37 -5.05 7.48 9.81
N LEU A 38 -3.84 6.99 10.04
CA LEU A 38 -3.64 5.71 10.73
C LEU A 38 -4.04 5.79 12.20
N ASN A 39 -3.93 6.97 12.82
CA ASN A 39 -4.30 7.15 14.23
C ASN A 39 -5.78 7.45 14.42
N GLU A 40 -6.54 7.63 13.36
CA GLU A 40 -7.96 7.94 13.43
C GLU A 40 -8.77 6.65 13.48
N GLU A 41 -9.29 6.32 14.63
CA GLU A 41 -9.98 5.04 14.88
C GLU A 41 -11.20 4.82 13.99
N GLU A 42 -11.93 5.88 13.67
CA GLU A 42 -13.12 5.76 12.84
C GLU A 42 -12.76 5.47 11.38
N LEU A 43 -11.58 5.90 10.96
CA LEU A 43 -11.11 5.73 9.59
C LEU A 43 -10.35 4.42 9.43
N THR A 44 -9.45 4.12 10.37
CA THR A 44 -8.53 3.01 10.27
C THR A 44 -8.82 1.97 11.36
N THR A 45 -9.48 0.89 10.96
CA THR A 45 -9.90 -0.16 11.89
C THR A 45 -8.72 -1.07 12.24
N PRO A 46 -8.85 -1.85 13.34
CA PRO A 46 -7.82 -2.85 13.67
C PRO A 46 -7.56 -3.85 12.55
N GLU A 47 -8.58 -4.20 11.79
CA GLU A 47 -8.42 -5.11 10.66
C GLU A 47 -7.50 -4.51 9.59
N ILE A 48 -7.70 -3.23 9.28
CA ILE A 48 -6.84 -2.53 8.31
C ILE A 48 -5.39 -2.51 8.81
N ILE A 49 -5.18 -2.19 10.08
CA ILE A 49 -3.82 -2.16 10.65
C ILE A 49 -3.17 -3.54 10.53
N LYS A 50 -3.92 -4.59 10.84
CA LYS A 50 -3.39 -5.96 10.74
C LYS A 50 -2.94 -6.29 9.31
N VAL A 51 -3.76 -5.92 8.32
CA VAL A 51 -3.43 -6.17 6.91
C VAL A 51 -2.20 -5.36 6.49
N LEU A 52 -2.15 -4.08 6.86
CA LEU A 52 -1.01 -3.23 6.49
C LEU A 52 0.29 -3.72 7.12
N LYS A 53 0.24 -4.16 8.38
CA LYS A 53 1.43 -4.72 9.04
C LYS A 53 1.91 -6.00 8.36
N PHE A 54 0.98 -6.84 7.95
CA PHE A 54 1.34 -8.04 7.19
C PHE A 54 2.05 -7.67 5.88
N ILE A 55 1.52 -6.69 5.15
CA ILE A 55 2.15 -6.23 3.91
C ILE A 55 3.55 -5.71 4.18
N HIS A 56 3.71 -4.93 5.24
CA HIS A 56 5.03 -4.39 5.61
C HIS A 56 6.02 -5.51 5.92
N GLU A 57 5.58 -6.53 6.64
CA GLU A 57 6.43 -7.67 6.99
C GLU A 57 6.82 -8.50 5.77
N HIS A 58 6.09 -8.34 4.67
CA HIS A 58 6.36 -9.04 3.41
C HIS A 58 7.05 -8.14 2.38
N GLY A 59 7.85 -7.19 2.85
CA GLY A 59 8.64 -6.33 1.99
C GLY A 59 7.85 -5.21 1.35
N ASP A 60 6.72 -4.85 1.95
CA ASP A 60 5.81 -3.78 1.51
C ASP A 60 5.10 -4.09 0.19
N GLU A 61 5.12 -5.33 -0.25
CA GLU A 61 4.46 -5.78 -1.47
C GLU A 61 3.56 -6.95 -1.18
N VAL A 62 2.42 -7.01 -1.85
CA VAL A 62 1.45 -8.08 -1.63
C VAL A 62 0.58 -8.27 -2.86
N THR A 63 0.08 -9.50 -3.03
CA THR A 63 -1.06 -9.76 -3.90
C THR A 63 -2.28 -10.04 -3.02
N THR A 64 -3.47 -9.86 -3.56
CA THR A 64 -4.69 -10.19 -2.80
C THR A 64 -4.79 -11.68 -2.53
N GLU A 65 -4.18 -12.52 -3.38
CA GLU A 65 -4.10 -13.97 -3.13
C GLU A 65 -3.31 -14.26 -1.87
N GLU A 66 -2.21 -13.54 -1.65
CA GLU A 66 -1.40 -13.72 -0.45
C GLU A 66 -2.17 -13.33 0.81
N LEU A 67 -2.98 -12.27 0.72
CA LEU A 67 -3.83 -11.88 1.84
C LEU A 67 -4.89 -12.93 2.12
N ALA A 68 -5.50 -13.48 1.08
CA ALA A 68 -6.50 -14.54 1.23
C ALA A 68 -5.90 -15.79 1.87
N ASN A 69 -4.65 -16.12 1.52
CA ASN A 69 -3.96 -17.27 2.10
C ASN A 69 -3.60 -17.06 3.56
N GLN A 70 -3.37 -15.81 3.97
CA GLN A 70 -2.95 -15.50 5.34
C GLN A 70 -4.13 -15.30 6.28
N PHE A 71 -5.21 -14.70 5.80
CA PHE A 71 -6.33 -14.30 6.61
C PHE A 71 -7.59 -15.11 6.27
N LEU A 72 -8.71 -14.78 6.89
CA LEU A 72 -9.92 -15.61 6.88
C LEU A 72 -10.81 -15.48 5.64
N HIS A 73 -10.63 -14.43 4.86
CA HIS A 73 -11.51 -14.14 3.73
C HIS A 73 -10.83 -14.35 2.40
N ASP A 74 -11.59 -14.27 1.32
CA ASP A 74 -11.07 -14.47 -0.02
C ASP A 74 -10.41 -13.18 -0.56
N ARG A 75 -9.81 -13.31 -1.75
CA ARG A 75 -9.07 -12.18 -2.35
C ARG A 75 -9.97 -10.98 -2.65
N GLU A 76 -11.21 -11.23 -3.01
CA GLU A 76 -12.13 -10.12 -3.33
C GLU A 76 -12.50 -9.32 -2.10
N TYR A 77 -12.58 -9.98 -0.96
CA TYR A 77 -12.79 -9.29 0.31
C TYR A 77 -11.65 -8.29 0.59
N TYR A 78 -10.40 -8.73 0.43
CA TYR A 78 -9.25 -7.85 0.71
C TYR A 78 -9.08 -6.77 -0.35
N SER A 79 -9.38 -7.08 -1.60
CA SER A 79 -9.38 -6.07 -2.65
C SER A 79 -10.39 -4.98 -2.32
N SER A 80 -11.60 -5.36 -1.92
CA SER A 80 -12.66 -4.44 -1.56
C SER A 80 -12.32 -3.65 -0.30
N LEU A 81 -11.78 -4.34 0.71
CA LEU A 81 -11.39 -3.72 1.97
C LEU A 81 -10.38 -2.60 1.75
N LEU A 82 -9.34 -2.88 0.99
CA LEU A 82 -8.28 -1.91 0.74
C LEU A 82 -8.74 -0.77 -0.16
N ARG A 83 -9.56 -1.06 -1.16
CA ARG A 83 -10.11 0.00 -2.02
C ARG A 83 -11.04 0.92 -1.26
N THR A 84 -11.88 0.36 -0.40
CA THR A 84 -12.80 1.15 0.42
C THR A 84 -12.03 2.03 1.39
N TYR A 85 -11.01 1.47 2.02
CA TYR A 85 -10.16 2.25 2.91
C TYR A 85 -9.47 3.38 2.15
N ALA A 86 -8.90 3.08 0.98
CA ALA A 86 -8.25 4.09 0.15
C ALA A 86 -9.20 5.24 -0.19
N ARG A 87 -10.45 4.90 -0.56
CA ARG A 87 -11.46 5.91 -0.85
C ARG A 87 -11.76 6.78 0.36
N ASN A 88 -11.88 6.15 1.53
CA ASN A 88 -12.20 6.90 2.75
C ASN A 88 -11.07 7.83 3.15
N VAL A 89 -9.82 7.37 3.03
CA VAL A 89 -8.65 8.22 3.27
C VAL A 89 -8.61 9.38 2.29
N ALA A 90 -8.84 9.09 1.02
CA ALA A 90 -8.82 10.14 -0.01
C ALA A 90 -9.87 11.21 0.27
N ARG A 91 -11.06 10.80 0.68
CA ARG A 91 -12.13 11.75 1.02
C ARG A 91 -11.77 12.58 2.24
N GLU A 92 -11.23 11.94 3.27
CA GLU A 92 -10.84 12.64 4.49
C GLU A 92 -9.73 13.67 4.22
N MET A 93 -8.80 13.34 3.32
CA MET A 93 -7.68 14.19 2.98
C MET A 93 -7.96 15.08 1.75
N GLU A 94 -9.19 15.09 1.28
CA GLU A 94 -9.64 15.90 0.13
C GLU A 94 -8.82 15.63 -1.12
N ARG A 95 -8.57 14.35 -1.39
CA ARG A 95 -7.88 13.90 -2.60
C ARG A 95 -8.88 13.29 -3.57
N GLY A 96 -8.60 13.42 -4.87
CA GLY A 96 -9.43 12.82 -5.90
C GLY A 96 -9.01 11.39 -6.19
N ASN A 97 -9.75 10.76 -7.09
CA ASN A 97 -9.38 9.42 -7.54
C ASN A 97 -8.37 9.53 -8.71
N PHE A 98 -7.87 8.38 -9.13
CA PHE A 98 -6.91 8.26 -10.22
C PHE A 98 -7.56 7.41 -11.31
N LYS A 99 -8.11 8.08 -12.33
CA LYS A 99 -8.79 7.40 -13.45
C LYS A 99 -9.89 6.46 -12.97
N GLY A 100 -10.66 6.90 -11.97
CA GLY A 100 -11.76 6.12 -11.42
C GLY A 100 -11.39 5.15 -10.33
N SER A 101 -10.12 5.05 -9.99
CA SER A 101 -9.63 4.13 -8.95
C SER A 101 -9.13 4.89 -7.74
N TRP A 102 -9.27 4.30 -6.56
CA TRP A 102 -8.84 4.92 -5.31
C TRP A 102 -7.56 4.31 -4.74
N TRP A 103 -7.27 3.04 -5.06
CA TRP A 103 -6.13 2.34 -4.49
C TRP A 103 -4.77 3.04 -4.74
N PRO A 104 -4.58 3.82 -5.81
CA PRO A 104 -3.28 4.47 -6.02
C PRO A 104 -2.86 5.46 -4.95
N ILE A 105 -3.78 5.87 -4.06
CA ILE A 105 -3.38 6.72 -2.94
C ILE A 105 -2.47 5.95 -1.96
N MET A 106 -2.65 4.64 -1.87
CA MET A 106 -1.90 3.77 -0.95
C MET A 106 -0.75 3.04 -1.62
N PHE A 107 -0.97 2.63 -2.86
CA PHE A 107 -0.11 1.66 -3.53
C PHE A 107 0.32 2.14 -4.91
N ILE A 108 1.46 1.62 -5.33
CA ILE A 108 1.76 1.51 -6.76
C ILE A 108 1.54 0.05 -7.12
N GLY A 109 1.19 -0.23 -8.37
CA GLY A 109 0.83 -1.58 -8.75
C GLY A 109 1.40 -1.97 -10.10
N ARG A 110 1.56 -3.28 -10.29
CA ARG A 110 1.97 -3.84 -11.56
C ARG A 110 1.46 -5.27 -11.71
N ASN A 111 1.37 -5.72 -12.94
CA ASN A 111 1.07 -7.12 -13.19
C ASN A 111 2.26 -7.98 -12.76
N ALA A 112 1.95 -9.12 -12.16
CA ALA A 112 2.98 -10.10 -11.82
C ALA A 112 3.46 -10.79 -13.10
N ASN A 113 4.72 -11.23 -13.09
CA ASN A 113 5.28 -12.00 -14.19
C ASN A 113 5.85 -13.31 -13.64
N GLU A 114 6.37 -14.15 -14.53
CA GLU A 114 6.86 -15.47 -14.14
C GLU A 114 8.00 -15.42 -13.12
N THR A 115 8.80 -14.35 -13.15
CA THR A 115 9.95 -14.25 -12.26
C THR A 115 9.56 -13.86 -10.84
N ASP A 116 8.35 -13.35 -10.63
CA ASP A 116 7.88 -12.99 -9.30
C ASP A 116 7.65 -14.22 -8.42
N ASN A 117 7.25 -15.34 -9.04
CA ASN A 117 7.09 -16.62 -8.37
C ASN A 117 6.27 -16.52 -7.09
N ARG A 118 5.09 -15.91 -7.19
CA ARG A 118 4.20 -15.71 -6.03
C ARG A 118 2.75 -15.87 -6.47
N PRO A 119 1.85 -16.22 -5.54
CA PRO A 119 0.42 -16.35 -5.89
C PRO A 119 -0.17 -15.00 -6.25
N GLY A 120 -1.08 -15.00 -7.22
CA GLY A 120 -1.76 -13.81 -7.69
C GLY A 120 -1.13 -13.25 -8.94
N ASP A 121 -1.86 -12.37 -9.61
CA ASP A 121 -1.46 -11.83 -10.89
C ASP A 121 -1.26 -10.31 -10.89
N TYR A 122 -1.48 -9.66 -9.74
CA TYR A 122 -1.26 -8.22 -9.61
C TYR A 122 -0.62 -7.92 -8.26
N ILE A 123 0.50 -7.18 -8.29
CA ILE A 123 1.29 -6.88 -7.09
C ILE A 123 1.06 -5.42 -6.71
N TRP A 124 0.71 -5.20 -5.44
CA TRP A 124 0.56 -3.88 -4.85
C TRP A 124 1.72 -3.62 -3.91
N ARG A 125 2.40 -2.49 -4.11
CA ARG A 125 3.47 -2.03 -3.23
C ARG A 125 3.01 -0.79 -2.49
N MET A 126 3.14 -0.79 -1.17
CA MET A 126 2.79 0.39 -0.37
C MET A 126 3.73 1.55 -0.69
N ARG A 127 3.16 2.73 -0.76
CA ARG A 127 3.97 3.93 -0.99
C ARG A 127 4.84 4.21 0.22
N PRO A 128 6.05 4.77 0.02
CA PRO A 128 7.01 4.98 1.12
C PRO A 128 6.45 5.82 2.27
N GLU A 129 5.65 6.83 1.97
CA GLU A 129 5.07 7.69 3.01
C GLU A 129 4.16 6.90 3.94
N LEU A 130 3.38 5.97 3.38
CA LEU A 130 2.51 5.11 4.18
C LEU A 130 3.35 4.14 5.02
N VAL A 131 4.40 3.57 4.43
CA VAL A 131 5.28 2.65 5.16
C VAL A 131 5.91 3.36 6.35
N GLU A 132 6.45 4.56 6.16
CA GLU A 132 7.09 5.30 7.25
C GLU A 132 6.10 5.66 8.35
N ALA A 133 4.88 6.04 7.99
CA ALA A 133 3.85 6.34 8.98
C ALA A 133 3.46 5.09 9.77
N LEU A 134 3.39 3.95 9.10
CA LEU A 134 3.04 2.68 9.74
C LEU A 134 4.13 2.24 10.74
N VAL A 135 5.39 2.39 10.35
CA VAL A 135 6.52 2.07 11.23
C VAL A 135 6.51 2.97 12.47
N ALA A 136 6.23 4.26 12.27
CA ALA A 136 6.14 5.21 13.39
C ALA A 136 5.00 4.87 14.33
N LEU A 137 3.90 4.36 13.79
CA LEU A 137 2.75 3.95 14.60
C LEU A 137 3.13 2.81 15.56
N ASP A 138 3.89 1.82 15.06
CA ASP A 138 4.36 0.72 15.90
C ASP A 138 5.24 1.22 17.05
N LYS A 139 6.12 2.19 16.76
CA LYS A 139 6.99 2.75 17.80
C LYS A 139 6.19 3.50 18.86
N ASP A 140 5.14 4.20 18.44
CA ASP A 140 4.30 4.95 19.38
C ASP A 140 3.50 4.03 20.28
N GLU A 141 3.22 2.82 19.86
CA GLU A 141 2.50 1.83 20.66
C GLU A 141 3.36 1.20 21.74
N LEU A 142 4.66 1.37 21.64
CA LEU A 142 5.59 0.80 22.62
C LEU A 142 5.79 1.74 23.81
#